data_cac50ccf822bc9b44ef45062ab9c7c58
#
_entry.id   cac50ccf822bc9b44ef45062ab9c7c58
#
_cell.length_a   1.000
_cell.length_b   1.000
_cell.length_c   1.000
_cell.angle_alpha   90.00
_cell.angle_beta   90.00
_cell.angle_gamma   90.00
#
_symmetry.space_group_name_H-M   'P 1'
#
loop_
_entity.id
_entity.type
_entity.pdbx_description
1 polymer ?
#
loop_
_entity_poly.entity_id
_entity_poly.type
_entity_poly.pdbx_seq_one_letter_code
_entity_poly.pdbx_strand_id
1 'polypeptide(L)'
;MRKKHHAALAAPAVLLLAACSGDGLGDTSALSGIDLHFTDEGVPEVLISNPVEADEESSVILSQGDGEELDPEQILHVSSATVDPSSGAVQQENFSEDLPSLLFLPMIEQQSEFIYDSLMETGATVGSDLALYEPGTPETGGVDSLIILRIDDQVPAYATGEEQEQSGDLPEITSVEGEAPELAEAPGDDEDAPEETASEVLIAGDGEEIGATDQVVVRYTGWKWSDGEVFDSAWPGVTAGAAEDDEADEDDEADDADDSEDEAEGEETPPAPPASFPLDNLVAGWAEGLEGKHVGDRVLLVIPPEEGYGESEGHELQDETLIFVVDVIEAAPMPEQTQQEMPEQPELSEEELEELQEMLEEQGAAESGADDADAEGDAEDEAEDDAEDDAGDDDE
;
A
#
# COMPACT_ATOMS: atom_id res chain seq x y z
N MET A 1 -36.49 -22.61 58.20
CA MET A 1 -35.20 -22.07 57.78
C MET A 1 -35.43 -21.08 56.63
N ARG A 2 -35.41 -19.76 56.91
CA ARG A 2 -35.62 -18.71 55.90
C ARG A 2 -34.26 -18.30 55.37
N LYS A 3 -33.99 -18.52 54.06
CA LYS A 3 -32.82 -18.01 53.39
C LYS A 3 -33.03 -16.52 53.08
N LYS A 4 -32.18 -15.67 53.64
CA LYS A 4 -32.11 -14.23 53.34
C LYS A 4 -31.32 -14.07 52.05
N HIS A 5 -31.96 -13.53 50.99
CA HIS A 5 -31.27 -13.05 49.81
C HIS A 5 -30.75 -11.64 50.12
N HIS A 6 -29.41 -11.50 50.10
CA HIS A 6 -28.79 -10.20 50.07
C HIS A 6 -28.68 -9.75 48.60
N ALA A 7 -29.45 -8.73 48.24
CA ALA A 7 -29.28 -8.02 46.99
C ALA A 7 -28.07 -7.09 47.15
N ALA A 8 -27.01 -7.33 46.41
CA ALA A 8 -25.91 -6.41 46.27
C ALA A 8 -26.34 -5.33 45.27
N LEU A 9 -26.49 -4.08 45.73
CA LEU A 9 -26.56 -2.92 44.86
C LEU A 9 -25.17 -2.71 44.30
N ALA A 10 -24.98 -2.95 43.00
CA ALA A 10 -23.85 -2.43 42.26
C ALA A 10 -24.10 -0.92 42.03
N ALA A 11 -23.34 -0.09 42.65
CA ALA A 11 -23.27 1.34 42.32
C ALA A 11 -22.47 1.46 41.02
N PRO A 12 -22.91 2.24 40.02
CA PRO A 12 -22.08 2.55 38.89
C PRO A 12 -20.87 3.36 39.40
N ALA A 13 -19.68 2.83 39.25
CA ALA A 13 -18.44 3.57 39.37
C ALA A 13 -18.40 4.57 38.21
N VAL A 14 -18.77 5.83 38.47
CA VAL A 14 -18.44 6.91 37.57
C VAL A 14 -16.92 7.07 37.69
N LEU A 15 -16.19 6.48 36.75
CA LEU A 15 -14.79 6.83 36.50
C LEU A 15 -14.81 8.29 36.00
N LEU A 16 -14.51 9.22 36.86
CA LEU A 16 -14.03 10.52 36.45
C LEU A 16 -12.67 10.29 35.82
N LEU A 17 -12.68 10.15 34.50
CA LEU A 17 -11.48 10.30 33.71
C LEU A 17 -10.96 11.70 33.96
N ALA A 18 -9.88 11.79 34.76
CA ALA A 18 -9.04 12.96 34.79
C ALA A 18 -8.56 13.13 33.35
N ALA A 19 -8.97 14.22 32.69
CA ALA A 19 -8.31 14.68 31.50
C ALA A 19 -6.85 14.89 31.85
N CYS A 20 -6.02 13.88 31.67
CA CYS A 20 -4.60 14.09 31.48
C CYS A 20 -4.51 14.92 30.20
N SER A 21 -3.89 16.10 30.30
CA SER A 21 -3.41 16.83 29.15
C SER A 21 -2.53 15.84 28.40
N GLY A 22 -3.10 15.17 27.39
CA GLY A 22 -2.40 14.20 26.59
C GLY A 22 -1.22 14.88 25.92
N ASP A 23 -0.12 14.20 25.88
CA ASP A 23 0.94 14.55 24.99
C ASP A 23 0.35 14.53 23.57
N GLY A 24 0.45 15.64 22.86
CA GLY A 24 -0.07 15.85 21.51
C GLY A 24 0.88 16.81 20.80
N LEU A 25 0.72 16.95 19.50
CA LEU A 25 1.50 17.83 18.66
C LEU A 25 0.71 19.10 18.32
N GLY A 26 1.40 20.20 18.10
CA GLY A 26 0.81 21.46 17.66
C GLY A 26 -0.12 22.10 18.70
N ASP A 27 -1.21 22.75 18.26
CA ASP A 27 -2.19 23.40 19.14
C ASP A 27 -3.23 22.40 19.68
N THR A 28 -2.82 21.61 20.68
CA THR A 28 -3.72 20.64 21.36
C THR A 28 -4.92 21.30 22.04
N SER A 29 -4.85 22.63 22.32
CA SER A 29 -5.97 23.34 22.93
C SER A 29 -7.15 23.51 21.97
N ALA A 30 -6.90 23.60 20.67
CA ALA A 30 -7.94 23.65 19.64
C ALA A 30 -8.74 22.34 19.56
N LEU A 31 -8.09 21.21 19.87
CA LEU A 31 -8.70 19.87 19.86
C LEU A 31 -9.39 19.50 21.19
N SER A 32 -9.22 20.29 22.25
CA SER A 32 -9.68 19.95 23.60
C SER A 32 -11.21 19.86 23.76
N GLY A 33 -11.97 20.27 22.75
CA GLY A 33 -13.44 20.24 22.75
C GLY A 33 -14.04 19.08 22.01
N ILE A 34 -13.24 18.09 21.60
CA ILE A 34 -13.67 16.89 20.87
C ILE A 34 -13.97 15.79 21.87
N ASP A 35 -15.20 15.26 21.83
CA ASP A 35 -15.61 14.07 22.56
C ASP A 35 -16.00 12.98 21.57
N LEU A 36 -15.38 11.80 21.69
CA LEU A 36 -15.62 10.64 20.84
C LEU A 36 -16.46 9.60 21.57
N HIS A 37 -17.51 9.15 20.94
CA HIS A 37 -18.38 8.06 21.39
C HIS A 37 -18.60 7.08 20.26
N PHE A 38 -19.07 5.88 20.58
CA PHE A 38 -19.43 4.88 19.58
C PHE A 38 -20.86 4.43 19.81
N THR A 39 -21.60 4.21 18.72
CA THR A 39 -22.91 3.58 18.74
C THR A 39 -22.79 2.09 19.11
N ASP A 40 -23.93 1.44 19.35
CA ASP A 40 -23.96 -0.03 19.58
C ASP A 40 -23.48 -0.82 18.32
N GLU A 41 -23.45 -0.18 17.17
CA GLU A 41 -23.02 -0.75 15.88
C GLU A 41 -21.54 -0.43 15.55
N GLY A 42 -20.82 0.25 16.47
CA GLY A 42 -19.41 0.61 16.30
C GLY A 42 -19.18 1.90 15.52
N VAL A 43 -20.21 2.58 15.03
CA VAL A 43 -20.07 3.82 14.26
C VAL A 43 -19.63 4.97 15.19
N PRO A 44 -18.62 5.77 14.80
CA PRO A 44 -18.16 6.89 15.63
C PRO A 44 -19.16 8.04 15.63
N GLU A 45 -19.41 8.59 16.81
CA GLU A 45 -20.16 9.83 17.04
C GLU A 45 -19.19 10.88 17.62
N VAL A 46 -18.89 11.92 16.85
CA VAL A 46 -17.95 12.97 17.23
C VAL A 46 -18.73 14.22 17.65
N LEU A 47 -18.56 14.62 18.89
CA LEU A 47 -19.16 15.84 19.42
C LEU A 47 -18.08 16.92 19.54
N ILE A 48 -18.30 18.05 18.90
CA ILE A 48 -17.40 19.20 18.92
C ILE A 48 -18.06 20.35 19.67
N SER A 49 -17.48 20.75 20.79
CA SER A 49 -18.02 21.84 21.62
C SER A 49 -17.87 23.21 21.00
N ASN A 50 -16.82 23.43 20.21
CA ASN A 50 -16.55 24.61 19.41
C ASN A 50 -15.90 24.17 18.10
N PRO A 51 -16.09 24.91 16.99
CA PRO A 51 -15.35 24.62 15.77
C PRO A 51 -13.84 24.46 16.04
N VAL A 52 -13.24 23.43 15.45
CA VAL A 52 -11.79 23.21 15.54
C VAL A 52 -11.13 24.16 14.57
N GLU A 53 -10.30 25.06 15.07
CA GLU A 53 -9.54 26.03 14.30
C GLU A 53 -8.12 26.08 14.89
N ALA A 54 -7.12 25.65 14.13
CA ALA A 54 -5.71 25.80 14.45
C ALA A 54 -4.96 26.33 13.23
N ASP A 55 -3.87 27.07 13.46
CA ASP A 55 -3.06 27.64 12.37
C ASP A 55 -1.98 26.64 11.89
N GLU A 56 -1.84 25.52 12.58
CA GLU A 56 -0.84 24.46 12.31
C GLU A 56 -1.45 23.06 12.47
N GLU A 57 -0.80 22.07 11.87
CA GLU A 57 -1.11 20.65 12.07
C GLU A 57 -1.08 20.33 13.56
N SER A 58 -2.13 19.66 14.03
CA SER A 58 -2.29 19.43 15.45
C SER A 58 -2.91 18.06 15.73
N SER A 59 -2.40 17.35 16.72
CA SER A 59 -2.94 16.06 17.14
C SER A 59 -3.05 15.92 18.64
N VAL A 60 -3.97 15.06 19.09
CA VAL A 60 -4.16 14.74 20.49
C VAL A 60 -4.71 13.32 20.65
N ILE A 61 -4.28 12.64 21.72
CA ILE A 61 -4.90 11.38 22.13
C ILE A 61 -6.24 11.70 22.82
N LEU A 62 -7.34 11.25 22.24
CA LEU A 62 -8.69 11.36 22.82
C LEU A 62 -8.91 10.30 23.89
N SER A 63 -8.40 9.10 23.66
CA SER A 63 -8.47 7.96 24.57
C SER A 63 -7.18 7.16 24.47
N GLN A 64 -6.50 6.95 25.59
CA GLN A 64 -5.31 6.13 25.64
C GLN A 64 -5.67 4.65 25.59
N GLY A 65 -5.03 3.90 24.69
CA GLY A 65 -5.10 2.44 24.65
C GLY A 65 -4.39 1.79 25.84
N ASP A 66 -4.71 0.55 26.08
CA ASP A 66 -4.08 -0.30 27.11
C ASP A 66 -3.22 -1.43 26.48
N GLY A 67 -3.06 -1.42 25.16
CA GLY A 67 -2.24 -2.36 24.41
C GLY A 67 -0.75 -2.01 24.42
N GLU A 68 0.00 -2.61 23.52
CA GLU A 68 1.45 -2.49 23.39
C GLU A 68 1.86 -1.12 22.84
N GLU A 69 3.11 -0.71 23.10
CA GLU A 69 3.73 0.47 22.46
C GLU A 69 3.86 0.20 20.96
N LEU A 70 3.72 1.24 20.15
CA LEU A 70 3.81 1.10 18.69
C LEU A 70 5.25 0.82 18.25
N ASP A 71 5.39 -0.11 17.33
CA ASP A 71 6.67 -0.48 16.73
C ASP A 71 6.74 0.08 15.29
N PRO A 72 7.74 0.92 14.97
CA PRO A 72 7.85 1.53 13.64
C PRO A 72 8.08 0.54 12.50
N GLU A 73 8.49 -0.70 12.78
CA GLU A 73 8.73 -1.73 11.78
C GLU A 73 7.48 -2.59 11.49
N GLN A 74 6.41 -2.40 12.28
CA GLN A 74 5.17 -3.14 12.13
C GLN A 74 4.14 -2.40 11.26
N ILE A 75 3.11 -3.10 10.87
CA ILE A 75 1.93 -2.58 10.18
C ILE A 75 0.86 -2.31 11.22
N LEU A 76 0.29 -1.12 11.21
CA LEU A 76 -0.85 -0.81 12.06
C LEU A 76 -2.16 -1.12 11.34
N HIS A 77 -3.04 -1.81 12.03
CA HIS A 77 -4.45 -1.90 11.69
C HIS A 77 -5.16 -0.69 12.30
N VAL A 78 -5.82 0.10 11.48
CA VAL A 78 -6.46 1.33 11.93
C VAL A 78 -7.87 1.47 11.39
N SER A 79 -8.76 1.94 12.25
CA SER A 79 -10.07 2.47 11.87
C SER A 79 -10.03 3.99 11.87
N SER A 80 -10.66 4.62 10.89
CA SER A 80 -10.63 6.06 10.75
C SER A 80 -11.97 6.65 10.37
N ALA A 81 -12.15 7.92 10.70
CA ALA A 81 -13.29 8.71 10.26
C ALA A 81 -12.83 10.12 9.87
N THR A 82 -13.25 10.57 8.69
CA THR A 82 -13.15 11.97 8.30
C THR A 82 -14.35 12.74 8.83
N VAL A 83 -14.09 13.83 9.52
CA VAL A 83 -15.07 14.59 10.29
C VAL A 83 -15.04 16.05 9.85
N ASP A 84 -16.20 16.67 9.74
CA ASP A 84 -16.29 18.12 9.56
C ASP A 84 -15.85 18.84 10.84
N PRO A 85 -14.75 19.63 10.80
CA PRO A 85 -14.16 20.23 11.99
C PRO A 85 -15.03 21.32 12.64
N SER A 86 -16.05 21.79 11.95
CA SER A 86 -16.98 22.83 12.46
C SER A 86 -18.18 22.23 13.20
N SER A 87 -18.62 21.05 12.83
CA SER A 87 -19.88 20.45 13.31
C SER A 87 -19.73 19.08 13.98
N GLY A 88 -18.63 18.37 13.76
CA GLY A 88 -18.45 16.99 14.20
C GLY A 88 -19.17 15.96 13.31
N ALA A 89 -19.74 16.39 12.18
CA ALA A 89 -20.42 15.47 11.29
C ALA A 89 -19.42 14.50 10.62
N VAL A 90 -19.61 13.21 10.81
CA VAL A 90 -18.82 12.16 10.15
C VAL A 90 -19.20 12.15 8.67
N GLN A 91 -18.20 12.29 7.81
CA GLN A 91 -18.36 12.34 6.35
C GLN A 91 -18.09 10.97 5.72
N GLN A 92 -17.09 10.27 6.22
CA GLN A 92 -16.68 8.94 5.84
C GLN A 92 -16.08 8.23 7.04
N GLU A 93 -16.25 6.93 7.14
CA GLU A 93 -15.65 6.10 8.20
C GLU A 93 -15.51 4.65 7.73
N ASN A 94 -14.63 3.89 8.38
CA ASN A 94 -14.48 2.45 8.21
C ASN A 94 -14.53 1.65 9.54
N PHE A 95 -14.94 2.30 10.62
CA PHE A 95 -15.11 1.62 11.92
C PHE A 95 -16.21 0.54 11.91
N SER A 96 -17.20 0.70 11.02
CA SER A 96 -18.28 -0.26 10.84
C SER A 96 -17.94 -1.35 9.82
N GLU A 97 -16.78 -1.29 9.20
CA GLU A 97 -16.31 -2.29 8.24
C GLU A 97 -15.53 -3.38 8.98
N ASP A 98 -15.63 -4.63 8.49
CA ASP A 98 -14.91 -5.77 9.09
C ASP A 98 -13.40 -5.74 8.76
N LEU A 99 -12.98 -4.80 7.90
CA LEU A 99 -11.59 -4.67 7.43
C LEU A 99 -11.00 -3.31 7.81
N PRO A 100 -10.01 -3.28 8.73
CA PRO A 100 -9.27 -2.08 9.04
C PRO A 100 -8.40 -1.63 7.85
N SER A 101 -8.06 -0.35 7.81
CA SER A 101 -7.01 0.12 6.93
C SER A 101 -5.63 -0.27 7.47
N LEU A 102 -4.70 -0.56 6.58
CA LEU A 102 -3.33 -0.90 6.93
C LEU A 102 -2.42 0.31 6.75
N LEU A 103 -1.71 0.69 7.80
CA LEU A 103 -0.69 1.74 7.75
C LEU A 103 0.70 1.11 7.91
N PHE A 104 1.50 1.16 6.85
CA PHE A 104 2.90 0.79 6.89
C PHE A 104 3.72 2.02 7.32
N LEU A 105 4.13 2.05 8.58
CA LEU A 105 4.75 3.23 9.22
C LEU A 105 5.96 3.80 8.47
N PRO A 106 6.90 2.99 7.94
CA PRO A 106 8.03 3.53 7.19
C PRO A 106 7.62 4.29 5.92
N MET A 107 6.48 3.95 5.31
CA MET A 107 5.94 4.69 4.18
C MET A 107 5.20 5.96 4.63
N ILE A 108 4.50 5.89 5.77
CA ILE A 108 3.82 7.04 6.35
C ILE A 108 4.83 8.13 6.74
N GLU A 109 5.99 7.77 7.31
CA GLU A 109 7.08 8.69 7.63
C GLU A 109 7.52 9.52 6.41
N GLN A 110 7.60 8.88 5.23
CA GLN A 110 7.97 9.57 3.99
C GLN A 110 6.83 10.40 3.39
N GLN A 111 5.57 9.99 3.56
CA GLN A 111 4.42 10.66 2.97
C GLN A 111 3.89 11.80 3.83
N SER A 112 3.89 11.65 5.14
CA SER A 112 3.40 12.62 6.12
C SER A 112 4.12 12.46 7.44
N GLU A 113 5.16 13.29 7.65
CA GLU A 113 5.86 13.39 8.93
C GLU A 113 4.88 13.68 10.08
N PHE A 114 3.87 14.53 9.83
CA PHE A 114 2.85 14.85 10.84
C PHE A 114 2.05 13.62 11.32
N ILE A 115 1.59 12.77 10.40
CA ILE A 115 0.83 11.57 10.78
C ILE A 115 1.76 10.60 11.52
N TYR A 116 2.97 10.41 11.03
CA TYR A 116 3.98 9.55 11.66
C TYR A 116 4.30 10.01 13.08
N ASP A 117 4.64 11.28 13.27
CA ASP A 117 4.94 11.86 14.57
C ASP A 117 3.73 11.80 15.51
N SER A 118 2.52 12.01 14.97
CA SER A 118 1.29 11.88 15.77
C SER A 118 1.08 10.48 16.33
N LEU A 119 1.54 9.45 15.63
CA LEU A 119 1.49 8.07 16.10
C LEU A 119 2.64 7.76 17.06
N MET A 120 3.87 8.17 16.72
CA MET A 120 5.08 7.71 17.41
C MET A 120 5.48 8.60 18.59
N GLU A 121 5.29 9.94 18.51
CA GLU A 121 5.77 10.87 19.52
C GLU A 121 4.75 11.21 20.60
N THR A 122 3.45 10.99 20.35
CA THR A 122 2.40 11.29 21.34
C THR A 122 2.30 10.25 22.47
N GLY A 123 3.00 9.10 22.32
CA GLY A 123 2.90 7.98 23.26
C GLY A 123 1.61 7.17 23.07
N ALA A 124 1.04 7.19 21.88
CA ALA A 124 -0.09 6.32 21.54
C ALA A 124 0.32 4.84 21.61
N THR A 125 -0.63 4.01 21.97
CA THR A 125 -0.49 2.55 22.06
C THR A 125 -1.63 1.88 21.30
N VAL A 126 -1.54 0.58 21.03
CA VAL A 126 -2.67 -0.18 20.49
C VAL A 126 -3.90 0.04 21.35
N GLY A 127 -5.03 0.31 20.73
CA GLY A 127 -6.31 0.70 21.35
C GLY A 127 -6.47 2.19 21.58
N SER A 128 -5.51 3.05 21.22
CA SER A 128 -5.64 4.51 21.34
C SER A 128 -6.55 5.09 20.26
N ASP A 129 -7.33 6.11 20.65
CA ASP A 129 -8.05 6.98 19.71
C ASP A 129 -7.35 8.33 19.63
N LEU A 130 -7.07 8.79 18.43
CA LEU A 130 -6.44 10.08 18.17
C LEU A 130 -7.36 11.00 17.36
N ALA A 131 -7.21 12.30 17.54
CA ALA A 131 -7.72 13.31 16.62
C ALA A 131 -6.53 13.98 15.94
N LEU A 132 -6.54 14.03 14.62
CA LEU A 132 -5.54 14.69 13.78
C LEU A 132 -6.23 15.79 13.00
N TYR A 133 -5.70 17.00 13.08
CA TYR A 133 -6.21 18.17 12.40
C TYR A 133 -5.14 18.76 11.47
N GLU A 134 -5.52 19.00 10.23
CA GLU A 134 -4.70 19.63 9.21
C GLU A 134 -5.42 20.87 8.69
N PRO A 135 -4.83 22.07 8.85
CA PRO A 135 -5.42 23.30 8.34
C PRO A 135 -5.41 23.31 6.81
N GLY A 136 -6.46 23.85 6.22
CA GLY A 136 -6.59 23.97 4.77
C GLY A 136 -5.49 24.84 4.17
N THR A 137 -4.80 24.32 3.16
CA THR A 137 -3.77 25.02 2.38
C THR A 137 -4.31 25.43 1.00
N PRO A 138 -3.64 26.31 0.26
CA PRO A 138 -4.01 26.59 -1.11
C PRO A 138 -4.01 25.34 -2.02
N GLU A 139 -3.22 24.32 -1.68
CA GLU A 139 -3.12 23.04 -2.40
C GLU A 139 -4.33 22.15 -2.12
N THR A 140 -4.84 22.16 -0.89
CA THR A 140 -6.08 21.45 -0.50
C THR A 140 -7.35 22.24 -0.78
N GLY A 141 -7.23 23.42 -1.44
CA GLY A 141 -8.36 24.29 -1.73
C GLY A 141 -8.86 25.07 -0.50
N GLY A 142 -8.07 25.14 0.58
CA GLY A 142 -8.41 25.84 1.83
C GLY A 142 -9.45 25.09 2.67
N VAL A 143 -9.53 23.77 2.52
CA VAL A 143 -10.44 22.91 3.30
C VAL A 143 -9.65 22.30 4.45
N ASP A 144 -10.09 22.56 5.68
CA ASP A 144 -9.55 21.93 6.88
C ASP A 144 -9.96 20.47 6.94
N SER A 145 -9.06 19.61 7.43
CA SER A 145 -9.30 18.19 7.64
C SER A 145 -9.24 17.86 9.13
N LEU A 146 -10.20 17.06 9.60
CA LEU A 146 -10.17 16.45 10.93
C LEU A 146 -10.38 14.94 10.75
N ILE A 147 -9.40 14.17 11.18
CA ILE A 147 -9.44 12.71 11.15
C ILE A 147 -9.48 12.19 12.58
N ILE A 148 -10.42 11.30 12.86
CA ILE A 148 -10.42 10.48 14.06
C ILE A 148 -9.81 9.15 13.65
N LEU A 149 -8.77 8.73 14.33
CA LEU A 149 -8.02 7.50 14.07
C LEU A 149 -8.02 6.63 15.33
N ARG A 150 -8.35 5.36 15.19
CA ARG A 150 -8.15 4.32 16.20
C ARG A 150 -7.07 3.38 15.74
N ILE A 151 -6.16 3.03 16.62
CA ILE A 151 -5.17 1.99 16.40
C ILE A 151 -5.78 0.69 16.94
N ASP A 152 -6.24 -0.18 16.03
CA ASP A 152 -6.95 -1.40 16.41
C ASP A 152 -5.96 -2.50 16.83
N ASP A 153 -4.87 -2.67 16.07
CA ASP A 153 -3.83 -3.68 16.29
C ASP A 153 -2.53 -3.28 15.61
N GLN A 154 -1.47 -4.05 15.82
CA GLN A 154 -0.23 -3.99 15.07
C GLN A 154 0.29 -5.40 14.79
N VAL A 155 0.77 -5.63 13.57
CA VAL A 155 1.26 -6.93 13.11
C VAL A 155 2.62 -6.80 12.43
N PRO A 156 3.50 -7.80 12.54
CA PRO A 156 4.76 -7.81 11.80
C PRO A 156 4.54 -7.74 10.28
N ALA A 157 5.45 -7.07 9.58
CA ALA A 157 5.40 -6.96 8.11
C ALA A 157 6.03 -8.18 7.41
N TYR A 158 5.99 -9.36 8.04
CA TYR A 158 6.55 -10.62 7.56
C TYR A 158 5.85 -11.81 8.27
N ALA A 159 6.06 -13.02 7.77
CA ALA A 159 5.53 -14.25 8.37
C ALA A 159 6.10 -14.49 9.75
N THR A 160 5.23 -14.90 10.69
CA THR A 160 5.60 -15.22 12.07
C THR A 160 4.95 -16.52 12.47
N GLY A 161 5.70 -17.39 13.13
CA GLY A 161 5.16 -18.67 13.58
C GLY A 161 6.25 -19.70 13.91
N GLU A 162 5.91 -20.97 13.78
CA GLU A 162 6.83 -22.06 14.03
C GLU A 162 7.55 -22.46 12.72
N GLU A 163 8.89 -22.44 12.71
CA GLU A 163 9.69 -22.95 11.59
C GLU A 163 9.39 -24.43 11.34
N GLN A 164 9.25 -24.80 10.07
CA GLN A 164 8.99 -26.15 9.62
C GLN A 164 10.23 -26.75 8.94
N GLU A 165 10.42 -28.07 9.09
CA GLU A 165 11.49 -28.78 8.37
C GLU A 165 11.07 -28.97 6.90
N GLN A 166 11.89 -28.52 5.96
CA GLN A 166 11.64 -28.69 4.52
C GLN A 166 11.70 -30.17 4.15
N SER A 167 10.77 -30.62 3.29
CA SER A 167 10.67 -32.02 2.88
C SER A 167 11.87 -32.51 2.04
N GLY A 168 12.52 -31.58 1.32
CA GLY A 168 13.60 -31.87 0.38
C GLY A 168 13.10 -32.35 -0.98
N ASP A 169 11.79 -32.30 -1.24
CA ASP A 169 11.20 -32.60 -2.55
C ASP A 169 11.08 -31.34 -3.44
N LEU A 170 11.20 -30.16 -2.85
CA LEU A 170 11.19 -28.83 -3.50
C LEU A 170 12.56 -28.15 -3.30
N PRO A 171 12.86 -27.07 -4.04
CA PRO A 171 14.11 -26.33 -3.89
C PRO A 171 14.38 -25.88 -2.44
N GLU A 172 15.63 -25.96 -2.02
CA GLU A 172 16.03 -25.56 -0.66
C GLU A 172 16.01 -24.04 -0.53
N ILE A 173 15.28 -23.55 0.45
CA ILE A 173 15.15 -22.13 0.80
C ILE A 173 15.82 -21.86 2.13
N THR A 174 16.75 -20.91 2.17
CA THR A 174 17.19 -20.32 3.43
C THR A 174 16.11 -19.37 3.91
N SER A 175 15.55 -19.66 5.07
CA SER A 175 14.42 -18.92 5.63
C SER A 175 14.76 -18.50 7.06
N VAL A 176 14.81 -17.18 7.29
CA VAL A 176 14.96 -16.57 8.61
C VAL A 176 13.76 -15.65 8.82
N GLU A 177 13.17 -15.71 10.02
CA GLU A 177 12.05 -14.85 10.39
C GLU A 177 12.45 -13.38 10.29
N GLY A 178 11.63 -12.57 9.58
CA GLY A 178 11.87 -11.13 9.39
C GLY A 178 12.88 -10.78 8.30
N GLU A 179 13.55 -11.77 7.70
CA GLU A 179 14.49 -11.55 6.60
C GLU A 179 13.92 -12.06 5.27
N ALA A 180 14.39 -11.46 4.15
CA ALA A 180 14.04 -11.94 2.82
C ALA A 180 14.52 -13.40 2.66
N PRO A 181 13.71 -14.27 2.06
CA PRO A 181 14.12 -15.64 1.78
C PRO A 181 15.17 -15.68 0.67
N GLU A 182 16.07 -16.66 0.74
CA GLU A 182 17.10 -16.89 -0.27
C GLU A 182 16.97 -18.29 -0.87
N LEU A 183 17.06 -18.40 -2.20
CA LEU A 183 17.13 -19.68 -2.90
C LEU A 183 18.57 -20.20 -2.79
N ALA A 184 18.75 -21.38 -2.15
CA ALA A 184 20.09 -21.91 -1.91
C ALA A 184 20.83 -22.32 -3.21
N GLU A 185 20.11 -22.90 -4.17
CA GLU A 185 20.63 -23.28 -5.49
C GLU A 185 19.45 -23.37 -6.48
N ALA A 186 19.64 -22.84 -7.68
CA ALA A 186 18.66 -23.01 -8.76
C ALA A 186 18.62 -24.46 -9.21
N PRO A 187 17.43 -25.07 -9.38
CA PRO A 187 17.34 -26.43 -9.88
C PRO A 187 17.89 -26.61 -11.29
N GLY A 188 17.67 -25.61 -12.15
CA GLY A 188 18.15 -25.60 -13.53
C GLY A 188 17.36 -26.54 -14.45
N ASP A 189 17.71 -26.50 -15.74
CA ASP A 189 17.03 -27.29 -16.80
C ASP A 189 17.25 -28.81 -16.67
N ASP A 190 18.21 -29.25 -15.84
CA ASP A 190 18.56 -30.66 -15.66
C ASP A 190 17.66 -31.36 -14.62
N GLU A 191 16.89 -30.60 -13.82
CA GLU A 191 15.93 -31.12 -12.84
C GLU A 191 14.49 -31.04 -13.36
N ASP A 192 13.73 -32.11 -13.10
CA ASP A 192 12.31 -32.14 -13.49
C ASP A 192 11.48 -31.30 -12.54
N ALA A 193 10.88 -30.22 -13.07
CA ALA A 193 9.93 -29.38 -12.33
C ALA A 193 8.61 -30.13 -12.07
N PRO A 194 7.86 -29.79 -11.02
CA PRO A 194 6.51 -30.32 -10.81
C PRO A 194 5.60 -30.02 -12.02
N GLU A 195 4.71 -30.98 -12.38
CA GLU A 195 3.73 -30.81 -13.46
C GLU A 195 2.47 -30.03 -13.00
N GLU A 196 2.25 -29.92 -11.70
CA GLU A 196 1.15 -29.16 -11.03
C GLU A 196 1.77 -28.29 -9.95
N THR A 197 1.11 -27.21 -9.55
CA THR A 197 1.58 -26.34 -8.47
C THR A 197 1.85 -27.13 -7.20
N ALA A 198 3.06 -27.00 -6.69
CA ALA A 198 3.46 -27.60 -5.41
C ALA A 198 3.67 -26.52 -4.37
N SER A 199 3.25 -26.78 -3.13
CA SER A 199 3.40 -25.83 -2.02
C SER A 199 3.90 -26.51 -0.75
N GLU A 200 4.77 -25.81 -0.02
CA GLU A 200 5.28 -26.26 1.27
C GLU A 200 5.32 -25.06 2.25
N VAL A 201 4.88 -25.29 3.50
CA VAL A 201 4.92 -24.27 4.55
C VAL A 201 6.30 -24.32 5.21
N LEU A 202 7.01 -23.18 5.18
CA LEU A 202 8.34 -23.02 5.81
C LEU A 202 8.26 -22.43 7.22
N ILE A 203 7.31 -21.53 7.45
CA ILE A 203 6.93 -21.00 8.76
C ILE A 203 5.42 -21.19 8.87
N ALA A 204 4.95 -21.80 9.94
CA ALA A 204 3.53 -22.04 10.17
C ALA A 204 2.96 -20.96 11.08
N GLY A 205 2.12 -20.09 10.52
CA GLY A 205 1.31 -19.11 11.23
C GLY A 205 0.11 -19.76 11.96
N ASP A 206 -0.56 -18.99 12.77
CA ASP A 206 -1.76 -19.41 13.52
C ASP A 206 -2.96 -18.47 13.27
N GLY A 207 -2.89 -17.61 12.24
CA GLY A 207 -3.95 -16.69 11.85
C GLY A 207 -5.13 -17.35 11.14
N GLU A 208 -5.96 -16.56 10.47
CA GLU A 208 -7.14 -17.05 9.75
C GLU A 208 -6.75 -17.84 8.50
N GLU A 209 -7.60 -18.79 8.11
CA GLU A 209 -7.43 -19.62 6.92
C GLU A 209 -7.73 -18.81 5.66
N ILE A 210 -6.85 -18.87 4.66
CA ILE A 210 -6.93 -18.12 3.41
C ILE A 210 -7.94 -18.79 2.46
N GLY A 211 -8.90 -18.01 1.98
CA GLY A 211 -9.85 -18.43 0.93
C GLY A 211 -9.33 -18.11 -0.47
N ALA A 212 -9.77 -18.89 -1.47
CA ALA A 212 -9.34 -18.76 -2.86
C ALA A 212 -9.63 -17.39 -3.52
N THR A 213 -10.51 -16.59 -2.95
CA THR A 213 -10.93 -15.28 -3.48
C THR A 213 -10.62 -14.13 -2.53
N ASP A 214 -9.79 -14.38 -1.51
CA ASP A 214 -9.43 -13.35 -0.56
C ASP A 214 -8.47 -12.34 -1.18
N GLN A 215 -8.50 -11.12 -0.65
CA GLN A 215 -7.42 -10.18 -0.82
C GLN A 215 -6.33 -10.52 0.18
N VAL A 216 -5.11 -10.69 -0.28
CA VAL A 216 -3.95 -10.96 0.57
C VAL A 216 -2.99 -9.79 0.58
N VAL A 217 -2.36 -9.57 1.73
CA VAL A 217 -1.22 -8.67 1.89
C VAL A 217 0.00 -9.53 2.16
N VAL A 218 1.02 -9.39 1.33
CA VAL A 218 2.15 -10.33 1.30
C VAL A 218 3.49 -9.62 1.12
N ARG A 219 4.55 -10.25 1.61
CA ARG A 219 5.90 -10.10 1.08
C ARG A 219 6.25 -11.35 0.30
N TYR A 220 6.98 -11.19 -0.79
CA TYR A 220 7.38 -12.34 -1.59
C TYR A 220 8.69 -12.08 -2.31
N THR A 221 9.33 -13.15 -2.74
CA THR A 221 10.39 -13.15 -3.74
C THR A 221 10.08 -14.26 -4.74
N GLY A 222 10.24 -13.94 -6.02
CA GLY A 222 10.05 -14.86 -7.14
C GLY A 222 11.35 -15.08 -7.91
N TRP A 223 11.70 -16.37 -8.13
CA TRP A 223 12.87 -16.80 -8.91
C TRP A 223 12.44 -17.62 -10.10
N LYS A 224 13.25 -17.58 -11.16
CA LYS A 224 13.16 -18.51 -12.28
C LYS A 224 13.74 -19.85 -11.85
N TRP A 225 13.09 -20.95 -12.23
CA TRP A 225 13.59 -22.30 -11.98
C TRP A 225 14.88 -22.59 -12.73
N SER A 226 14.99 -22.08 -13.98
CA SER A 226 16.06 -22.37 -14.92
C SER A 226 17.43 -21.87 -14.45
N ASP A 227 17.50 -20.70 -13.83
CA ASP A 227 18.76 -20.02 -13.49
C ASP A 227 18.80 -19.40 -12.09
N GLY A 228 17.67 -19.36 -11.37
CA GLY A 228 17.56 -18.77 -10.03
C GLY A 228 17.57 -17.24 -10.03
N GLU A 229 17.48 -16.61 -11.21
CA GLU A 229 17.39 -15.15 -11.27
C GLU A 229 16.08 -14.66 -10.59
N VAL A 230 16.22 -13.66 -9.71
CA VAL A 230 15.07 -12.97 -9.11
C VAL A 230 14.38 -12.16 -10.19
N PHE A 231 13.12 -12.46 -10.51
CA PHE A 231 12.34 -11.69 -11.48
C PHE A 231 11.39 -10.68 -10.82
N ASP A 232 11.02 -10.90 -9.57
CA ASP A 232 10.12 -9.99 -8.83
C ASP A 232 10.26 -10.17 -7.31
N SER A 233 10.13 -9.08 -6.53
CA SER A 233 10.16 -9.14 -5.07
C SER A 233 9.46 -7.94 -4.44
N ALA A 234 8.79 -8.16 -3.32
CA ALA A 234 8.25 -7.14 -2.43
C ALA A 234 9.08 -6.97 -1.14
N TRP A 235 10.28 -7.51 -1.08
CA TRP A 235 11.20 -7.32 0.05
C TRP A 235 12.08 -6.09 -0.16
N PRO A 236 12.29 -5.24 0.88
CA PRO A 236 13.26 -4.15 0.81
C PRO A 236 14.67 -4.68 0.47
N GLY A 237 15.36 -4.01 -0.45
CA GLY A 237 16.73 -4.36 -0.81
C GLY A 237 16.88 -5.53 -1.79
N VAL A 238 15.81 -6.25 -2.12
CA VAL A 238 15.81 -7.29 -3.13
C VAL A 238 15.36 -6.69 -4.46
N THR A 239 16.22 -6.70 -5.47
CA THR A 239 15.94 -6.15 -6.80
C THR A 239 15.83 -7.26 -7.85
N ALA A 240 14.83 -7.17 -8.72
CA ALA A 240 14.71 -8.02 -9.88
C ALA A 240 15.92 -7.85 -10.82
N GLY A 241 16.44 -8.95 -11.36
CA GLY A 241 17.60 -8.95 -12.27
C GLY A 241 18.97 -8.87 -11.56
N ALA A 242 19.02 -8.90 -10.25
CA ALA A 242 20.27 -9.08 -9.51
C ALA A 242 20.57 -10.60 -9.42
N ALA A 243 21.13 -11.18 -10.50
CA ALA A 243 21.94 -12.38 -10.35
C ALA A 243 23.19 -11.95 -9.57
N GLU A 244 23.50 -12.63 -8.49
CA GLU A 244 24.76 -12.40 -7.79
C GLU A 244 25.90 -12.74 -8.76
N ASP A 245 26.51 -11.72 -9.34
CA ASP A 245 27.80 -11.84 -10.02
C ASP A 245 28.88 -12.19 -8.98
N ASP A 246 28.82 -13.41 -8.45
CA ASP A 246 29.87 -14.01 -7.65
C ASP A 246 31.00 -14.56 -8.54
N GLU A 247 31.47 -13.72 -9.48
CA GLU A 247 32.79 -13.88 -10.08
C GLU A 247 33.57 -12.57 -9.86
N ALA A 248 34.02 -12.37 -8.61
CA ALA A 248 35.15 -11.50 -8.37
C ALA A 248 36.38 -12.16 -9.05
N ASP A 249 36.63 -11.78 -10.30
CA ASP A 249 37.93 -11.95 -10.94
C ASP A 249 39.01 -11.27 -10.09
N GLU A 250 39.60 -12.05 -9.19
CA GLU A 250 40.86 -11.70 -8.52
C GLU A 250 41.99 -11.73 -9.54
N ASP A 251 42.09 -10.71 -10.40
CA ASP A 251 43.36 -10.40 -11.11
C ASP A 251 43.26 -9.01 -11.75
N ASP A 252 43.47 -7.96 -10.98
CA ASP A 252 44.16 -6.78 -11.50
C ASP A 252 45.00 -6.11 -10.43
N GLU A 253 46.34 -6.22 -10.65
CA GLU A 253 47.38 -5.68 -9.80
C GLU A 253 47.34 -4.14 -9.74
N ALA A 254 47.46 -3.66 -8.50
CA ALA A 254 47.73 -2.31 -8.06
C ALA A 254 48.40 -1.36 -9.04
N ASP A 255 47.88 -0.14 -9.14
CA ASP A 255 48.76 1.03 -8.88
C ASP A 255 47.94 2.32 -8.61
N ASP A 256 48.42 3.03 -7.60
CA ASP A 256 48.27 4.45 -7.28
C ASP A 256 46.99 4.99 -6.64
N ALA A 257 47.17 5.19 -5.34
CA ALA A 257 46.53 6.11 -4.43
C ALA A 257 45.99 7.42 -5.04
N ASP A 258 44.75 7.69 -4.86
CA ASP A 258 44.26 9.03 -4.51
C ASP A 258 43.18 8.88 -3.42
N ASP A 259 43.54 9.42 -2.25
CA ASP A 259 42.79 9.51 -1.03
C ASP A 259 41.64 10.48 -1.25
N SER A 260 40.46 9.95 -1.64
CA SER A 260 39.17 10.61 -1.46
C SER A 260 38.29 9.65 -0.69
N GLU A 261 38.29 9.81 0.63
CA GLU A 261 37.27 9.28 1.52
C GLU A 261 35.91 9.95 1.15
N ASP A 262 35.30 9.54 0.04
CA ASP A 262 33.87 9.58 -0.11
C ASP A 262 33.36 8.33 0.56
N GLU A 263 33.02 8.47 1.85
CA GLU A 263 32.10 7.54 2.48
C GLU A 263 30.82 7.56 1.63
N ALA A 264 30.66 6.56 0.76
CA ALA A 264 29.37 6.23 0.18
C ALA A 264 28.49 5.90 1.40
N GLU A 265 27.79 6.92 1.90
CA GLU A 265 26.62 6.70 2.73
C GLU A 265 25.74 5.77 1.89
N GLY A 266 25.61 4.51 2.35
CA GLY A 266 24.78 3.53 1.67
C GLY A 266 23.42 4.20 1.45
N GLU A 267 23.01 4.32 0.21
CA GLU A 267 21.64 4.74 -0.11
C GLU A 267 20.74 3.72 0.60
N GLU A 268 20.16 4.14 1.72
CA GLU A 268 19.14 3.34 2.39
C GLU A 268 18.02 3.10 1.38
N THR A 269 17.90 1.86 0.94
CA THR A 269 16.82 1.47 0.02
C THR A 269 15.50 1.88 0.67
N PRO A 270 14.67 2.69 0.00
CA PRO A 270 13.42 3.13 0.62
C PRO A 270 12.58 1.91 1.03
N PRO A 271 11.92 1.97 2.18
CA PRO A 271 11.09 0.89 2.64
C PRO A 271 9.98 0.60 1.62
N ALA A 272 9.98 -0.61 1.07
CA ALA A 272 8.91 -1.06 0.20
C ALA A 272 7.75 -1.57 1.08
N PRO A 273 6.51 -1.09 0.88
CA PRO A 273 5.36 -1.66 1.57
C PRO A 273 5.13 -3.11 1.11
N PRO A 274 4.52 -3.95 1.94
CA PRO A 274 3.99 -5.22 1.46
C PRO A 274 3.03 -5.02 0.28
N ALA A 275 3.01 -5.99 -0.62
CA ALA A 275 2.13 -5.97 -1.77
C ALA A 275 0.73 -6.48 -1.40
N SER A 276 -0.30 -5.97 -2.06
CA SER A 276 -1.69 -6.38 -1.81
C SER A 276 -2.38 -6.79 -3.10
N PHE A 277 -2.93 -8.01 -3.13
CA PHE A 277 -3.52 -8.59 -4.32
C PHE A 277 -4.81 -9.35 -4.00
N PRO A 278 -5.87 -9.24 -4.83
CA PRO A 278 -6.91 -10.26 -4.89
C PRO A 278 -6.33 -11.56 -5.48
N LEU A 279 -6.49 -12.69 -4.77
CA LEU A 279 -5.93 -13.98 -5.21
C LEU A 279 -6.47 -14.44 -6.58
N ASP A 280 -7.72 -14.12 -6.89
CA ASP A 280 -8.36 -14.44 -8.15
C ASP A 280 -7.84 -13.63 -9.36
N ASN A 281 -7.03 -12.58 -9.12
CA ASN A 281 -6.38 -11.78 -10.15
C ASN A 281 -4.91 -12.19 -10.41
N LEU A 282 -4.37 -13.12 -9.64
CA LEU A 282 -3.03 -13.65 -9.80
C LEU A 282 -3.02 -14.87 -10.71
N VAL A 283 -1.82 -15.38 -11.04
CA VAL A 283 -1.67 -16.66 -11.75
C VAL A 283 -2.28 -17.79 -10.92
N ALA A 284 -2.86 -18.78 -11.57
CA ALA A 284 -3.63 -19.85 -10.91
C ALA A 284 -2.87 -20.54 -9.77
N GLY A 285 -1.57 -20.74 -9.96
CA GLY A 285 -0.70 -21.38 -8.98
C GLY A 285 -0.61 -20.65 -7.63
N TRP A 286 -0.82 -19.31 -7.59
CA TRP A 286 -0.88 -18.59 -6.32
C TRP A 286 -2.14 -18.94 -5.53
N ALA A 287 -3.31 -18.92 -6.19
CA ALA A 287 -4.55 -19.28 -5.53
C ALA A 287 -4.54 -20.74 -5.05
N GLU A 288 -4.09 -21.67 -5.90
CA GLU A 288 -4.01 -23.09 -5.56
C GLU A 288 -3.01 -23.38 -4.43
N GLY A 289 -1.89 -22.67 -4.43
CA GLY A 289 -0.83 -22.86 -3.44
C GLY A 289 -1.10 -22.22 -2.09
N LEU A 290 -1.88 -21.13 -2.02
CA LEU A 290 -2.19 -20.39 -0.80
C LEU A 290 -3.55 -20.74 -0.20
N GLU A 291 -4.51 -21.28 -0.98
CA GLU A 291 -5.80 -21.72 -0.44
C GLU A 291 -5.61 -22.72 0.70
N GLY A 292 -6.28 -22.46 1.84
CA GLY A 292 -6.19 -23.30 3.03
C GLY A 292 -4.90 -23.15 3.84
N LYS A 293 -3.99 -22.22 3.48
CA LYS A 293 -2.89 -21.76 4.34
C LYS A 293 -3.43 -20.73 5.32
N HIS A 294 -2.59 -20.23 6.21
CA HIS A 294 -2.98 -19.31 7.26
C HIS A 294 -2.22 -17.99 7.19
N VAL A 295 -2.83 -16.95 7.64
CA VAL A 295 -2.13 -15.68 7.93
C VAL A 295 -0.99 -15.95 8.90
N GLY A 296 0.17 -15.38 8.62
CA GLY A 296 1.42 -15.66 9.31
C GLY A 296 2.26 -16.77 8.68
N ASP A 297 1.73 -17.54 7.72
CA ASP A 297 2.53 -18.56 7.01
C ASP A 297 3.59 -17.92 6.10
N ARG A 298 4.77 -18.57 6.04
CA ARG A 298 5.72 -18.47 4.92
C ARG A 298 5.56 -19.70 4.06
N VAL A 299 5.20 -19.52 2.80
CA VAL A 299 4.89 -20.62 1.88
C VAL A 299 5.84 -20.60 0.69
N LEU A 300 6.52 -21.73 0.45
CA LEU A 300 7.22 -21.99 -0.81
C LEU A 300 6.20 -22.49 -1.82
N LEU A 301 6.18 -21.90 -3.01
CA LEU A 301 5.37 -22.31 -4.17
C LEU A 301 6.29 -22.64 -5.33
N VAL A 302 6.02 -23.72 -6.03
CA VAL A 302 6.63 -24.02 -7.33
C VAL A 302 5.49 -24.14 -8.34
N ILE A 303 5.46 -23.24 -9.32
CA ILE A 303 4.35 -23.06 -10.25
C ILE A 303 4.81 -23.37 -11.67
N PRO A 304 4.30 -24.45 -12.31
CA PRO A 304 4.62 -24.74 -13.69
C PRO A 304 4.03 -23.71 -14.67
N PRO A 305 4.54 -23.62 -15.89
CA PRO A 305 4.09 -22.62 -16.86
C PRO A 305 2.56 -22.61 -17.10
N GLU A 306 1.92 -23.79 -17.13
CA GLU A 306 0.48 -23.92 -17.37
C GLU A 306 -0.39 -23.23 -16.32
N GLU A 307 0.10 -23.11 -15.07
CA GLU A 307 -0.57 -22.47 -13.94
C GLU A 307 0.05 -21.10 -13.61
N GLY A 308 1.10 -20.72 -14.38
CA GLY A 308 1.80 -19.45 -14.37
C GLY A 308 1.45 -18.57 -15.58
N TYR A 309 2.47 -18.22 -16.36
CA TYR A 309 2.36 -17.34 -17.51
C TYR A 309 2.26 -18.08 -18.86
N GLY A 310 2.11 -19.40 -18.89
CA GLY A 310 2.14 -20.22 -20.10
C GLY A 310 1.09 -19.85 -21.14
N GLU A 311 -0.07 -19.35 -20.73
CA GLU A 311 -1.13 -18.88 -21.63
C GLU A 311 -0.90 -17.45 -22.17
N SER A 312 0.08 -16.72 -21.64
CA SER A 312 0.39 -15.33 -21.99
C SER A 312 1.39 -15.27 -23.15
N GLU A 313 0.90 -15.33 -24.40
CA GLU A 313 1.75 -15.33 -25.59
C GLU A 313 2.72 -14.14 -25.64
N GLY A 314 4.02 -14.42 -25.67
CA GLY A 314 5.08 -13.42 -25.76
C GLY A 314 5.48 -12.81 -24.40
N HIS A 315 5.00 -13.34 -23.30
CA HIS A 315 5.50 -13.00 -21.97
C HIS A 315 6.88 -13.63 -21.76
N GLU A 316 7.80 -12.91 -21.12
CA GLU A 316 9.19 -13.39 -20.91
C GLU A 316 9.27 -14.63 -20.03
N LEU A 317 8.30 -14.85 -19.14
CA LEU A 317 8.16 -16.01 -18.25
C LEU A 317 7.21 -17.08 -18.81
N GLN A 318 6.85 -17.04 -20.12
CA GLN A 318 5.83 -17.92 -20.69
C GLN A 318 6.19 -19.41 -20.57
N ASP A 319 7.45 -19.75 -20.77
CA ASP A 319 7.92 -21.15 -20.77
C ASP A 319 8.64 -21.50 -19.44
N GLU A 320 8.58 -20.60 -18.42
CA GLU A 320 9.34 -20.69 -17.18
C GLU A 320 8.52 -21.28 -16.04
N THR A 321 9.09 -22.23 -15.30
CA THR A 321 8.58 -22.63 -13.99
C THR A 321 9.03 -21.61 -12.96
N LEU A 322 8.13 -21.18 -12.08
CA LEU A 322 8.37 -20.12 -11.12
C LEU A 322 8.50 -20.69 -9.72
N ILE A 323 9.46 -20.18 -8.98
CA ILE A 323 9.63 -20.43 -7.55
C ILE A 323 9.24 -19.15 -6.83
N PHE A 324 8.32 -19.22 -5.88
CA PHE A 324 8.00 -18.10 -5.00
C PHE A 324 8.14 -18.52 -3.54
N VAL A 325 8.60 -17.60 -2.72
CA VAL A 325 8.41 -17.68 -1.27
C VAL A 325 7.57 -16.49 -0.86
N VAL A 326 6.45 -16.78 -0.20
CA VAL A 326 5.40 -15.82 0.13
C VAL A 326 5.16 -15.81 1.63
N ASP A 327 5.34 -14.64 2.26
CA ASP A 327 4.92 -14.37 3.62
C ASP A 327 3.50 -13.79 3.58
N VAL A 328 2.54 -14.47 4.14
CA VAL A 328 1.16 -14.00 4.20
C VAL A 328 0.98 -13.19 5.48
N ILE A 329 0.87 -11.87 5.33
CA ILE A 329 0.76 -10.93 6.44
C ILE A 329 -0.69 -10.75 6.85
N GLU A 330 -1.59 -10.64 5.86
CA GLU A 330 -3.02 -10.45 6.07
C GLU A 330 -3.79 -11.15 4.95
N ALA A 331 -4.97 -11.64 5.26
CA ALA A 331 -5.91 -12.16 4.28
C ALA A 331 -7.34 -11.83 4.71
N ALA A 332 -8.15 -11.33 3.79
CA ALA A 332 -9.51 -10.97 4.09
C ALA A 332 -10.43 -11.23 2.89
N PRO A 333 -11.66 -11.72 3.13
CA PRO A 333 -12.63 -11.85 2.07
C PRO A 333 -12.82 -10.52 1.37
N MET A 334 -12.73 -10.52 0.04
CA MET A 334 -13.11 -9.31 -0.70
C MET A 334 -14.58 -9.00 -0.42
N PRO A 335 -14.90 -7.75 -0.04
CA PRO A 335 -16.29 -7.37 0.09
C PRO A 335 -16.96 -7.67 -1.25
N GLU A 336 -18.03 -8.46 -1.21
CA GLU A 336 -18.89 -8.62 -2.39
C GLU A 336 -19.18 -7.19 -2.85
N GLN A 337 -18.59 -6.79 -3.97
CA GLN A 337 -19.01 -5.56 -4.63
C GLN A 337 -20.50 -5.78 -4.88
N THR A 338 -21.33 -5.29 -3.96
CA THR A 338 -22.71 -5.00 -4.31
C THR A 338 -22.54 -4.19 -5.59
N GLN A 339 -22.82 -4.84 -6.73
CA GLN A 339 -23.08 -4.11 -7.95
C GLN A 339 -24.10 -3.09 -7.49
N GLN A 340 -23.64 -1.87 -7.17
CA GLN A 340 -24.55 -0.75 -7.14
C GLN A 340 -25.22 -0.88 -8.49
N GLU A 341 -26.46 -1.36 -8.46
CA GLU A 341 -27.32 -1.24 -9.64
C GLU A 341 -27.12 0.20 -10.06
N MET A 342 -26.30 0.38 -11.11
CA MET A 342 -26.20 1.69 -11.73
C MET A 342 -27.65 2.08 -11.94
N PRO A 343 -28.13 3.19 -11.36
CA PRO A 343 -29.50 3.59 -11.57
C PRO A 343 -29.71 3.47 -13.06
N GLU A 344 -30.68 2.64 -13.46
CA GLU A 344 -30.99 2.42 -14.87
C GLU A 344 -30.96 3.80 -15.49
N GLN A 345 -29.95 4.06 -16.32
CA GLN A 345 -29.88 5.31 -17.05
C GLN A 345 -31.23 5.38 -17.73
N PRO A 346 -32.02 6.43 -17.51
CA PRO A 346 -33.30 6.55 -18.17
C PRO A 346 -33.03 6.33 -19.65
N GLU A 347 -33.62 5.28 -20.21
CA GLU A 347 -33.51 5.00 -21.64
C GLU A 347 -33.94 6.30 -22.33
N LEU A 348 -32.96 7.00 -22.90
CA LEU A 348 -33.25 8.22 -23.66
C LEU A 348 -34.25 7.83 -24.75
N SER A 349 -35.38 8.51 -24.79
CA SER A 349 -36.37 8.28 -25.83
C SER A 349 -35.75 8.56 -27.21
N GLU A 350 -36.29 7.96 -28.26
CA GLU A 350 -35.82 8.19 -29.64
C GLU A 350 -35.75 9.70 -29.98
N GLU A 351 -36.66 10.53 -29.41
CA GLU A 351 -36.66 11.98 -29.57
C GLU A 351 -35.44 12.63 -28.86
N GLU A 352 -35.05 12.17 -27.67
CA GLU A 352 -33.88 12.72 -26.94
C GLU A 352 -32.55 12.28 -27.59
N LEU A 353 -32.52 11.09 -28.21
CA LEU A 353 -31.38 10.65 -29.01
C LEU A 353 -31.23 11.45 -30.31
N GLU A 354 -32.33 11.80 -30.98
CA GLU A 354 -32.32 12.69 -32.16
C GLU A 354 -31.85 14.10 -31.77
N GLU A 355 -32.33 14.68 -30.64
CA GLU A 355 -31.88 16.02 -30.17
C GLU A 355 -30.39 16.03 -29.81
N LEU A 356 -29.87 14.92 -29.17
CA LEU A 356 -28.44 14.78 -28.86
C LEU A 356 -27.60 14.67 -30.14
N GLN A 357 -28.08 13.96 -31.16
CA GLN A 357 -27.40 13.86 -32.46
C GLN A 357 -27.37 15.20 -33.19
N GLU A 358 -28.49 15.94 -33.21
CA GLU A 358 -28.54 17.29 -33.82
C GLU A 358 -27.58 18.25 -33.10
N MET A 359 -27.48 18.17 -31.76
CA MET A 359 -26.59 19.03 -30.97
C MET A 359 -25.10 18.69 -31.22
N LEU A 360 -24.75 17.42 -31.39
CA LEU A 360 -23.40 16.98 -31.75
C LEU A 360 -23.03 17.36 -33.20
N GLU A 361 -23.97 17.30 -34.15
CA GLU A 361 -23.76 17.77 -35.52
C GLU A 361 -23.58 19.29 -35.58
N GLU A 362 -24.34 20.06 -34.78
CA GLU A 362 -24.20 21.52 -34.71
C GLU A 362 -22.86 21.94 -34.07
N GLN A 363 -22.36 21.23 -33.08
CA GLN A 363 -21.03 21.44 -32.49
C GLN A 363 -19.91 21.06 -33.46
N GLY A 364 -20.04 19.94 -34.17
CA GLY A 364 -19.07 19.50 -35.17
C GLY A 364 -19.00 20.44 -36.39
N ALA A 365 -20.10 21.11 -36.73
CA ALA A 365 -20.14 22.13 -37.80
C ALA A 365 -19.53 23.48 -37.38
N ALA A 366 -19.50 23.77 -36.08
CA ALA A 366 -18.87 24.98 -35.56
C ALA A 366 -17.33 24.90 -35.50
N GLU A 367 -16.77 23.70 -35.35
CA GLU A 367 -15.30 23.51 -35.38
C GLU A 367 -14.75 23.41 -36.81
N SER A 368 -15.56 23.02 -37.81
CA SER A 368 -15.11 22.96 -39.21
C SER A 368 -15.27 24.28 -40.00
N GLY A 369 -15.78 25.34 -39.38
CA GLY A 369 -16.03 26.66 -40.01
C GLY A 369 -14.99 27.73 -39.72
N ALA A 370 -13.90 27.46 -39.00
CA ALA A 370 -12.93 28.46 -38.59
C ALA A 370 -11.60 28.44 -39.37
N ASP A 371 -11.47 27.66 -40.43
CA ASP A 371 -10.21 27.53 -41.18
C ASP A 371 -10.31 27.86 -42.68
N ASP A 372 -11.20 28.80 -43.06
CA ASP A 372 -11.27 29.29 -44.44
C ASP A 372 -11.60 30.78 -44.52
N ALA A 373 -10.72 31.63 -43.97
CA ALA A 373 -10.71 33.04 -44.33
C ALA A 373 -9.30 33.63 -44.13
N ASP A 374 -8.66 33.92 -45.26
CA ASP A 374 -7.52 34.79 -45.52
C ASP A 374 -6.28 34.11 -46.12
N ALA A 375 -6.40 33.84 -47.43
CA ALA A 375 -5.27 33.76 -48.32
C ALA A 375 -5.62 34.29 -49.68
N GLU A 376 -5.77 35.62 -49.85
CA GLU A 376 -5.59 36.30 -51.12
C GLU A 376 -4.87 37.65 -50.93
N GLY A 377 -3.76 37.79 -51.64
CA GLY A 377 -3.04 39.05 -51.88
C GLY A 377 -1.60 39.06 -51.43
N ASP A 378 -0.65 39.04 -52.17
CA ASP A 378 -0.19 39.62 -53.40
C ASP A 378 1.26 39.16 -53.63
N ALA A 379 1.52 38.68 -54.80
CA ALA A 379 2.85 38.51 -55.36
C ALA A 379 3.35 39.90 -55.82
N GLU A 380 4.59 40.21 -55.56
CA GLU A 380 5.55 40.91 -56.46
C GLU A 380 6.88 41.06 -55.70
N ASP A 381 7.91 40.31 -56.16
CA ASP A 381 9.06 40.79 -56.93
C ASP A 381 10.07 41.60 -56.11
N GLU A 382 11.20 41.07 -55.96
CA GLU A 382 12.48 41.54 -56.54
C GLU A 382 13.68 40.69 -56.06
N ALA A 383 14.39 40.32 -57.04
CA ALA A 383 15.66 39.61 -57.06
C ALA A 383 16.85 40.48 -56.60
N GLU A 384 18.01 39.80 -56.59
CA GLU A 384 19.38 40.30 -56.58
C GLU A 384 19.97 40.38 -55.15
N ASP A 385 21.14 39.96 -54.84
CA ASP A 385 22.35 39.48 -55.55
C ASP A 385 23.48 39.46 -54.51
N ASP A 386 24.52 38.77 -54.88
CA ASP A 386 25.90 38.80 -54.35
C ASP A 386 26.17 38.00 -53.04
N ALA A 387 26.80 36.85 -53.16
CA ALA A 387 28.19 36.53 -53.51
C ALA A 387 29.26 36.98 -52.52
N GLU A 388 30.12 36.00 -52.30
CA GLU A 388 31.54 36.05 -51.90
C GLU A 388 31.85 35.83 -50.41
N ASP A 389 32.42 34.67 -50.19
CA ASP A 389 33.86 34.40 -49.94
C ASP A 389 34.38 34.87 -48.58
N ASP A 390 34.88 34.03 -47.84
CA ASP A 390 36.34 33.88 -47.62
C ASP A 390 36.69 32.74 -46.62
N ALA A 391 37.71 32.07 -47.01
CA ALA A 391 38.44 31.06 -46.33
C ALA A 391 39.36 31.63 -45.22
N GLY A 392 39.77 30.76 -44.33
CA GLY A 392 40.93 31.00 -43.44
C GLY A 392 40.78 30.15 -42.19
N ASP A 393 41.27 29.01 -42.08
CA ASP A 393 42.65 28.50 -41.92
C ASP A 393 43.28 28.92 -40.58
N ASP A 394 43.79 27.86 -39.98
CA ASP A 394 44.92 27.77 -39.05
C ASP A 394 44.76 27.85 -37.53
N ASP A 395 45.15 26.71 -36.98
CA ASP A 395 46.23 26.46 -35.96
C ASP A 395 46.03 26.90 -34.48
N GLU A 396 46.02 25.98 -33.65
CA GLU A 396 46.93 25.41 -32.61
C GLU A 396 46.17 24.59 -31.60
#